data_e15c05bb6e7101abc8de7a5f0b2d3d56
#
_entry.id   e15c05bb6e7101abc8de7a5f0b2d3d56
#
_cell.length_a   1.000
_cell.length_b   1.000
_cell.length_c   1.000
_cell.angle_alpha   90.00
_cell.angle_beta   90.00
_cell.angle_gamma   90.00
#
_symmetry.space_group_name_H-M   'P 1'
#
loop_
_entity.id
_entity.type
_entity.pdbx_description
1 polymer ?
#
loop_
_entity_poly.entity_id
_entity_poly.type
_entity_poly.pdbx_seq_one_letter_code
_entity_poly.pdbx_strand_id
1 'polypeptide(L)'
;MFKTVTRIGLAGLLAVASLAQATEKAPESLRIGYQKGSVSMVLAKSHALLEKRFPETKFSWVEFPAGPQMLEALNVGSIDLGSTGDIPPIFAQAAGADLVYVGVEPAKPKAEVILVPENSEI
;
A
#
# COMPACT_ATOMS: atom_id res chain seq x y z
N MET A 1 72.74 16.47 -22.40
CA MET A 1 71.52 15.86 -22.95
C MET A 1 70.67 15.39 -21.78
N PHE A 2 69.80 16.24 -21.24
CA PHE A 2 68.89 15.91 -20.12
C PHE A 2 67.49 15.73 -20.66
N LYS A 3 66.94 14.53 -20.53
CA LYS A 3 65.55 14.25 -20.84
C LYS A 3 64.66 14.48 -19.62
N THR A 4 63.91 15.55 -19.60
CA THR A 4 62.92 15.89 -18.61
C THR A 4 61.69 15.01 -18.79
N VAL A 5 61.43 14.09 -17.86
CA VAL A 5 60.20 13.28 -17.85
C VAL A 5 59.16 14.04 -17.08
N THR A 6 58.18 14.59 -17.79
CA THR A 6 56.99 15.24 -17.19
C THR A 6 56.06 14.17 -16.66
N ARG A 7 55.95 14.10 -15.35
CA ARG A 7 54.92 13.25 -14.68
C ARG A 7 53.58 13.99 -14.72
N ILE A 8 52.69 13.55 -15.57
CA ILE A 8 51.30 13.97 -15.58
C ILE A 8 50.64 13.28 -14.41
N GLY A 9 50.30 14.06 -13.37
CA GLY A 9 49.50 13.61 -12.25
C GLY A 9 48.05 13.39 -12.68
N LEU A 10 47.60 12.14 -12.64
CA LEU A 10 46.22 11.74 -12.86
C LEU A 10 45.43 12.13 -11.61
N ALA A 11 44.83 13.33 -11.59
CA ALA A 11 43.90 13.76 -10.58
C ALA A 11 42.62 12.95 -10.75
N GLY A 12 42.43 11.94 -9.89
CA GLY A 12 41.22 11.15 -9.83
C GLY A 12 40.04 12.04 -9.44
N LEU A 13 39.16 12.29 -10.41
CA LEU A 13 37.85 12.89 -10.18
C LEU A 13 36.99 11.85 -9.46
N LEU A 14 37.00 11.88 -8.14
CA LEU A 14 36.01 11.18 -7.29
C LEU A 14 34.66 11.89 -7.54
N ALA A 15 33.92 11.42 -8.51
CA ALA A 15 32.52 11.74 -8.65
C ALA A 15 31.79 11.12 -7.45
N VAL A 16 31.56 11.92 -6.43
CA VAL A 16 30.62 11.61 -5.36
C VAL A 16 29.25 11.61 -6.02
N ALA A 17 28.80 10.43 -6.45
CA ALA A 17 27.41 10.20 -6.80
C ALA A 17 26.60 10.42 -5.52
N SER A 18 26.12 11.64 -5.33
CA SER A 18 25.09 11.93 -4.36
C SER A 18 23.88 11.09 -4.77
N LEU A 19 23.69 9.97 -4.09
CA LEU A 19 22.41 9.27 -4.06
C LEU A 19 21.41 10.28 -3.50
N ALA A 20 20.79 11.04 -4.38
CA ALA A 20 19.57 11.75 -4.07
C ALA A 20 18.55 10.65 -3.73
N GLN A 21 18.51 10.27 -2.47
CA GLN A 21 17.33 9.62 -1.93
C GLN A 21 16.23 10.66 -2.09
N ALA A 22 15.44 10.50 -3.14
CA ALA A 22 14.16 11.15 -3.23
C ALA A 22 13.39 10.67 -1.99
N THR A 23 13.41 11.47 -0.94
CA THR A 23 12.49 11.30 0.18
C THR A 23 11.14 11.62 -0.43
N GLU A 24 10.45 10.57 -0.94
CA GLU A 24 9.08 10.75 -1.39
C GLU A 24 8.31 11.32 -0.22
N LYS A 25 7.93 12.58 -0.36
CA LYS A 25 7.15 13.28 0.64
C LYS A 25 5.82 12.52 0.76
N ALA A 26 5.48 12.13 1.98
CA ALA A 26 4.19 11.50 2.24
C ALA A 26 3.06 12.39 1.68
N PRO A 27 1.97 11.82 1.15
CA PRO A 27 0.87 12.59 0.58
C PRO A 27 0.25 13.49 1.65
N GLU A 28 -0.28 14.64 1.26
CA GLU A 28 -0.95 15.57 2.18
C GLU A 28 -2.23 14.98 2.76
N SER A 29 -2.90 14.14 1.99
CA SER A 29 -4.11 13.43 2.42
C SER A 29 -4.18 12.04 1.80
N LEU A 30 -4.82 11.10 2.51
CA LEU A 30 -5.07 9.75 2.03
C LEU A 30 -6.46 9.29 2.49
N ARG A 31 -7.30 8.89 1.53
CA ARG A 31 -8.64 8.35 1.77
C ARG A 31 -8.58 6.83 1.70
N ILE A 32 -8.92 6.18 2.79
CA ILE A 32 -8.75 4.74 2.96
C ILE A 32 -10.11 4.07 3.08
N GLY A 33 -10.42 3.18 2.14
CA GLY A 33 -11.57 2.29 2.21
C GLY A 33 -11.27 1.05 3.04
N TYR A 34 -12.20 0.67 3.91
CA TYR A 34 -12.07 -0.53 4.73
C TYR A 34 -13.42 -1.22 4.92
N GLN A 35 -13.38 -2.48 5.33
CA GLN A 35 -14.55 -3.27 5.70
C GLN A 35 -14.42 -3.69 7.18
N LYS A 36 -15.54 -3.83 7.90
CA LYS A 36 -15.53 -4.28 9.30
C LYS A 36 -14.86 -5.63 9.51
N GLY A 37 -14.92 -6.51 8.51
CA GLY A 37 -14.26 -7.82 8.55
C GLY A 37 -12.73 -7.77 8.42
N SER A 38 -12.15 -6.66 7.99
CA SER A 38 -10.70 -6.51 7.91
C SER A 38 -10.13 -6.08 9.27
N VAL A 39 -9.77 -7.07 10.09
CA VAL A 39 -9.26 -6.84 11.45
C VAL A 39 -8.02 -5.94 11.45
N SER A 40 -7.10 -6.14 10.52
CA SER A 40 -5.89 -5.32 10.37
C SER A 40 -6.22 -3.84 10.15
N MET A 41 -7.18 -3.53 9.27
CA MET A 41 -7.58 -2.15 8.97
C MET A 41 -8.35 -1.52 10.14
N VAL A 42 -9.22 -2.30 10.80
CA VAL A 42 -9.94 -1.85 12.00
C VAL A 42 -8.97 -1.51 13.13
N LEU A 43 -7.96 -2.35 13.37
CA LEU A 43 -6.91 -2.09 14.36
C LEU A 43 -6.06 -0.88 13.97
N ALA A 44 -5.64 -0.77 12.72
CA ALA A 44 -4.88 0.38 12.25
C ALA A 44 -5.62 1.70 12.49
N LYS A 45 -6.91 1.74 12.18
CA LYS A 45 -7.77 2.90 12.43
C LYS A 45 -7.95 3.17 13.93
N SER A 46 -8.34 2.16 14.72
CA SER A 46 -8.67 2.33 16.14
C SER A 46 -7.47 2.77 17.00
N HIS A 47 -6.27 2.35 16.60
CA HIS A 47 -5.02 2.71 17.26
C HIS A 47 -4.31 3.91 16.62
N ALA A 48 -4.91 4.54 15.60
CA ALA A 48 -4.31 5.65 14.85
C ALA A 48 -2.87 5.34 14.39
N LEU A 49 -2.66 4.12 13.83
CA LEU A 49 -1.31 3.67 13.50
C LEU A 49 -0.69 4.46 12.35
N LEU A 50 -1.50 4.82 11.35
CA LEU A 50 -1.05 5.60 10.20
C LEU A 50 -0.83 7.05 10.58
N GLU A 51 -1.71 7.63 11.37
CA GLU A 51 -1.61 9.00 11.87
C GLU A 51 -0.35 9.19 12.73
N LYS A 52 0.00 8.20 13.54
CA LYS A 52 1.24 8.19 14.33
C LYS A 52 2.49 8.05 13.46
N ARG A 53 2.39 7.29 12.38
CA ARG A 53 3.53 7.03 11.48
C ARG A 53 3.78 8.18 10.50
N PHE A 54 2.71 8.88 10.08
CA PHE A 54 2.72 9.96 9.12
C PHE A 54 1.93 11.17 9.65
N PRO A 55 2.46 11.89 10.62
CA PRO A 55 1.73 12.95 11.34
C PRO A 55 1.34 14.14 10.45
N GLU A 56 2.01 14.34 9.31
CA GLU A 56 1.71 15.41 8.37
C GLU A 56 0.62 15.04 7.35
N THR A 57 0.21 13.76 7.29
CA THR A 57 -0.80 13.27 6.36
C THR A 57 -2.18 13.27 7.01
N LYS A 58 -3.17 13.83 6.33
CA LYS A 58 -4.58 13.78 6.75
C LYS A 58 -5.20 12.46 6.29
N PHE A 59 -5.57 11.58 7.23
CA PHE A 59 -6.25 10.34 6.92
C PHE A 59 -7.76 10.48 6.98
N SER A 60 -8.46 9.90 6.02
CA SER A 60 -9.91 9.76 5.98
C SER A 60 -10.27 8.29 5.80
N TRP A 61 -11.03 7.74 6.75
CA TRP A 61 -11.43 6.33 6.75
C TRP A 61 -12.88 6.20 6.31
N VAL A 62 -13.11 5.48 5.22
CA VAL A 62 -14.44 5.25 4.64
C VAL A 62 -14.81 3.77 4.77
N GLU A 63 -15.91 3.48 5.43
CA GLU A 63 -16.40 2.12 5.61
C GLU A 63 -17.24 1.68 4.40
N PHE A 64 -16.97 0.48 3.91
CA PHE A 64 -17.74 -0.14 2.84
C PHE A 64 -18.34 -1.48 3.31
N PRO A 65 -19.57 -1.81 2.87
CA PRO A 65 -20.20 -3.06 3.24
C PRO A 65 -19.55 -4.28 2.56
N ALA A 66 -19.00 -4.09 1.35
CA ALA A 66 -18.37 -5.16 0.58
C ALA A 66 -17.30 -4.63 -0.38
N GLY A 67 -16.47 -5.57 -0.91
CA GLY A 67 -15.36 -5.28 -1.82
C GLY A 67 -15.77 -4.59 -3.11
N PRO A 68 -16.81 -5.04 -3.84
CA PRO A 68 -17.20 -4.42 -5.10
C PRO A 68 -17.42 -2.91 -5.01
N GLN A 69 -18.22 -2.45 -4.05
CA GLN A 69 -18.50 -1.01 -3.87
C GLN A 69 -17.24 -0.22 -3.52
N MET A 70 -16.32 -0.81 -2.74
CA MET A 70 -15.04 -0.18 -2.43
C MET A 70 -14.16 -0.06 -3.66
N LEU A 71 -14.12 -1.08 -4.52
CA LEU A 71 -13.33 -1.06 -5.75
C LEU A 71 -13.92 -0.10 -6.80
N GLU A 72 -15.25 0.07 -6.85
CA GLU A 72 -15.88 1.14 -7.64
C GLU A 72 -15.44 2.52 -7.16
N ALA A 73 -15.46 2.75 -5.84
CA ALA A 73 -15.00 4.01 -5.25
C ALA A 73 -13.51 4.27 -5.52
N LEU A 74 -12.68 3.23 -5.51
CA LEU A 74 -11.26 3.30 -5.87
C LEU A 74 -11.08 3.65 -7.35
N ASN A 75 -11.79 2.96 -8.23
CA ASN A 75 -11.70 3.14 -9.67
C ASN A 75 -12.10 4.55 -10.15
N VAL A 76 -13.06 5.18 -9.46
CA VAL A 76 -13.47 6.56 -9.75
C VAL A 76 -12.71 7.62 -8.93
N GLY A 77 -11.69 7.22 -8.18
CA GLY A 77 -10.86 8.11 -7.38
C GLY A 77 -11.55 8.74 -6.18
N SER A 78 -12.63 8.14 -5.66
CA SER A 78 -13.28 8.58 -4.42
C SER A 78 -12.52 8.19 -3.16
N ILE A 79 -11.72 7.12 -3.24
CA ILE A 79 -10.72 6.70 -2.25
C ILE A 79 -9.38 6.44 -2.94
N ASP A 80 -8.30 6.43 -2.19
CA ASP A 80 -6.93 6.28 -2.69
C ASP A 80 -6.36 4.90 -2.42
N LEU A 81 -6.82 4.26 -1.35
CA LEU A 81 -6.41 2.93 -0.90
C LEU A 81 -7.62 2.15 -0.42
N GLY A 82 -7.68 0.86 -0.71
CA GLY A 82 -8.73 -0.03 -0.23
C GLY A 82 -8.18 -1.40 0.16
N SER A 83 -8.75 -2.01 1.21
CA SER A 83 -8.44 -3.37 1.63
C SER A 83 -9.66 -4.26 1.48
N THR A 84 -9.56 -5.29 0.65
CA THR A 84 -10.64 -6.24 0.36
C THR A 84 -10.11 -7.65 0.25
N GLY A 85 -10.99 -8.65 0.15
CA GLY A 85 -10.61 -10.03 -0.17
C GLY A 85 -9.97 -10.15 -1.56
N ASP A 86 -9.43 -11.31 -1.85
CA ASP A 86 -8.71 -11.61 -3.09
C ASP A 86 -9.60 -11.71 -4.34
N ILE A 87 -10.85 -12.11 -4.18
CA ILE A 87 -11.78 -12.33 -5.29
C ILE A 87 -12.31 -11.02 -5.92
N PRO A 88 -12.82 -10.00 -5.17
CA PRO A 88 -13.37 -8.80 -5.77
C PRO A 88 -12.44 -8.06 -6.75
N PRO A 89 -11.12 -7.93 -6.51
CA PRO A 89 -10.22 -7.29 -7.48
C PRO A 89 -10.14 -8.00 -8.82
N ILE A 90 -10.26 -9.32 -8.84
CA ILE A 90 -10.25 -10.13 -10.09
C ILE A 90 -11.42 -9.72 -10.98
N PHE A 91 -12.61 -9.61 -10.40
CA PHE A 91 -13.81 -9.17 -11.16
C PHE A 91 -13.70 -7.70 -11.59
N ALA A 92 -13.19 -6.82 -10.73
CA ALA A 92 -13.02 -5.42 -11.08
C ALA A 92 -12.04 -5.25 -12.25
N GLN A 93 -10.92 -5.94 -12.25
CA GLN A 93 -9.94 -5.92 -13.34
C GLN A 93 -10.49 -6.54 -14.62
N ALA A 94 -11.25 -7.64 -14.52
CA ALA A 94 -11.93 -8.24 -15.67
C ALA A 94 -12.97 -7.28 -16.28
N ALA A 95 -13.54 -6.38 -15.49
CA ALA A 95 -14.41 -5.30 -15.94
C ALA A 95 -13.67 -4.04 -16.42
N GLY A 96 -12.33 -4.05 -16.44
CA GLY A 96 -11.50 -2.96 -16.96
C GLY A 96 -11.06 -1.93 -15.91
N ALA A 97 -11.22 -2.23 -14.62
CA ALA A 97 -10.71 -1.33 -13.58
C ALA A 97 -9.16 -1.33 -13.54
N ASP A 98 -8.57 -0.13 -13.50
CA ASP A 98 -7.12 0.07 -13.38
C ASP A 98 -6.72 0.04 -11.90
N LEU A 99 -6.36 -1.14 -11.41
CA LEU A 99 -6.01 -1.40 -10.01
C LEU A 99 -4.55 -1.79 -9.86
N VAL A 100 -3.89 -1.21 -8.85
CA VAL A 100 -2.53 -1.56 -8.44
C VAL A 100 -2.56 -2.27 -7.09
N TYR A 101 -1.99 -3.46 -7.01
CA TYR A 101 -1.79 -4.16 -5.74
C TYR A 101 -0.56 -3.62 -5.03
N VAL A 102 -0.76 -3.03 -3.86
CA VAL A 102 0.32 -2.46 -3.03
C VAL A 102 0.78 -3.38 -1.91
N GLY A 103 0.00 -4.41 -1.60
CA GLY A 103 0.34 -5.40 -0.59
C GLY A 103 -0.68 -6.53 -0.52
N VAL A 104 -0.29 -7.64 0.10
CA VAL A 104 -1.12 -8.81 0.33
C VAL A 104 -0.96 -9.24 1.79
N GLU A 105 -2.07 -9.53 2.47
CA GLU A 105 -2.04 -10.14 3.79
C GLU A 105 -1.74 -11.64 3.66
N PRO A 106 -1.01 -12.25 4.62
CA PRO A 106 -0.83 -13.69 4.66
C PRO A 106 -2.17 -14.43 4.74
N ALA A 107 -2.26 -15.60 4.10
CA ALA A 107 -3.44 -16.45 4.17
C ALA A 107 -3.79 -16.80 5.62
N LYS A 108 -5.08 -16.74 5.94
CA LYS A 108 -5.62 -16.99 7.28
C LYS A 108 -6.60 -18.18 7.25
N PRO A 109 -6.16 -19.41 6.95
CA PRO A 109 -7.04 -20.55 6.68
C PRO A 109 -7.92 -20.95 7.87
N LYS A 110 -7.63 -20.48 9.07
CA LYS A 110 -8.44 -20.73 10.29
C LYS A 110 -9.39 -19.57 10.62
N ALA A 111 -9.38 -18.50 9.86
CA ALA A 111 -10.23 -17.32 10.12
C ALA A 111 -11.58 -17.40 9.38
N GLU A 112 -11.70 -18.29 8.41
CA GLU A 112 -12.92 -18.51 7.64
C GLU A 112 -13.52 -19.86 7.99
N VAL A 113 -14.78 -19.86 8.39
CA VAL A 113 -15.51 -21.04 8.82
C VAL A 113 -16.95 -21.01 8.29
N ILE A 114 -17.53 -22.17 8.08
CA ILE A 114 -18.95 -22.30 7.82
C ILE A 114 -19.64 -22.46 9.19
N LEU A 115 -20.56 -21.54 9.47
CA LEU A 115 -21.38 -21.65 10.67
C LEU A 115 -22.65 -22.42 10.36
N VAL A 116 -22.94 -23.41 11.17
CA VAL A 116 -24.15 -24.20 11.12
C VAL A 116 -24.88 -24.14 12.46
N PRO A 117 -26.21 -24.34 12.52
CA PRO A 117 -26.94 -24.47 13.78
C PRO A 117 -26.36 -25.59 14.64
N GLU A 118 -26.46 -25.48 15.97
CA GLU A 118 -25.90 -26.43 16.93
C GLU A 118 -26.38 -27.88 16.70
N ASN A 119 -27.60 -28.07 16.19
CA ASN A 119 -28.19 -29.36 15.90
C ASN A 119 -28.22 -29.66 14.40
N SER A 120 -27.27 -29.12 13.62
CA SER A 120 -27.17 -29.45 12.20
C SER A 120 -26.65 -30.86 11.97
N GLU A 121 -27.21 -31.53 10.98
CA GLU A 121 -26.71 -32.83 10.52
C GLU A 121 -25.54 -32.75 9.52
N ILE A 122 -25.05 -31.52 9.27
CA ILE A 122 -23.91 -31.23 8.38
C ILE A 122 -22.64 -31.13 9.22
#